data_af9f790d5e627b55bdc19ef718e2f544
#
_entry.id   af9f790d5e627b55bdc19ef718e2f544
#
_cell.length_a   1.000
_cell.length_b   1.000
_cell.length_c   1.000
_cell.angle_alpha   90.00
_cell.angle_beta   90.00
_cell.angle_gamma   90.00
#
_symmetry.space_group_name_H-M   'P 1'
#
loop_
_entity.id
_entity.type
_entity.pdbx_description
1 polymer ?
#
loop_
_entity_poly.entity_id
_entity_poly.type
_entity_poly.pdbx_seq_one_letter_code
_entity_poly.pdbx_strand_id
1 'polypeptide(L)'
;MNIVLLIGRLTHDVEIKESPNGCYARINLAVRREFKNSDGTYDTDFLPITLWEGAATTCKEYCRKGSLISIKCRLQKNSWESPEGKMNYSVDIIGEKISLI
;
A
#
# COMPACT_ATOMS: atom_id res chain seq x y z
N MET A 1 -6.64 -13.66 12.59
CA MET A 1 -5.83 -13.59 11.34
C MET A 1 -6.09 -12.27 10.65
N ASN A 2 -5.05 -11.64 10.16
CA ASN A 2 -5.15 -10.31 9.54
C ASN A 2 -4.21 -10.30 8.33
N ILE A 3 -4.74 -10.67 7.17
CA ILE A 3 -3.96 -10.81 5.95
C ILE A 3 -4.73 -10.22 4.78
N VAL A 4 -4.04 -9.39 3.99
CA VAL A 4 -4.53 -8.86 2.73
C VAL A 4 -3.51 -9.19 1.67
N LEU A 5 -3.92 -9.89 0.62
CA LEU A 5 -3.06 -10.24 -0.51
C LEU A 5 -3.50 -9.43 -1.73
N LEU A 6 -2.57 -8.67 -2.29
CA LEU A 6 -2.86 -7.79 -3.42
C LEU A 6 -1.87 -8.06 -4.55
N ILE A 7 -2.37 -7.99 -5.77
CA ILE A 7 -1.56 -8.00 -6.99
C ILE A 7 -1.94 -6.77 -7.79
N GLY A 8 -0.95 -5.99 -8.18
CA GLY A 8 -1.19 -4.78 -8.95
C GLY A 8 0.11 -4.13 -9.42
N ARG A 9 -0.04 -2.96 -10.03
CA ARG A 9 1.10 -2.20 -10.56
C ARG A 9 1.35 -0.95 -9.74
N LEU A 10 2.62 -0.65 -9.53
CA LEU A 10 3.01 0.62 -8.92
C LEU A 10 2.65 1.78 -9.84
N THR A 11 2.05 2.81 -9.27
CA THR A 11 1.65 4.00 -10.04
C THR A 11 2.74 5.04 -10.14
N HIS A 12 3.77 4.96 -9.29
CA HIS A 12 4.91 5.87 -9.28
C HIS A 12 6.13 5.15 -8.69
N ASP A 13 7.29 5.76 -8.85
CA ASP A 13 8.53 5.24 -8.28
C ASP A 13 8.50 5.34 -6.76
N VAL A 14 9.23 4.45 -6.10
CA VAL A 14 9.27 4.37 -4.64
C VAL A 14 10.20 5.45 -4.09
N GLU A 15 9.69 6.24 -3.16
CA GLU A 15 10.45 7.29 -2.47
C GLU A 15 10.56 6.94 -1.00
N ILE A 16 11.79 6.78 -0.52
CA ILE A 16 12.07 6.50 0.90
C ILE A 16 12.07 7.79 1.68
N LYS A 17 11.32 7.81 2.78
CA LYS A 17 11.25 8.94 3.71
C LYS A 17 11.71 8.50 5.08
N GLU A 18 12.23 9.45 5.84
CA GLU A 18 12.69 9.24 7.21
C GLU A 18 11.67 9.77 8.20
N SER A 19 11.53 9.07 9.32
CA SER A 19 10.69 9.51 10.43
C SER A 19 11.36 9.10 11.75
N PRO A 20 10.88 9.63 12.90
CA PRO A 20 11.40 9.19 14.20
C PRO A 20 11.26 7.69 14.45
N ASN A 21 10.31 7.04 13.77
CA ASN A 21 10.04 5.61 13.91
C ASN A 21 10.78 4.73 12.89
N GLY A 22 11.63 5.34 12.06
CA GLY A 22 12.38 4.63 11.04
C GLY A 22 12.05 5.09 9.63
N CYS A 23 12.64 4.48 8.63
CA CYS A 23 12.37 4.82 7.24
C CYS A 23 11.08 4.13 6.75
N TYR A 24 10.40 4.80 5.84
CA TYR A 24 9.16 4.28 5.28
C TYR A 24 8.98 4.77 3.84
N ALA A 25 8.08 4.12 3.14
CA ALA A 25 7.63 4.57 1.83
C ALA A 25 6.12 4.35 1.73
N ARG A 26 5.45 5.27 1.05
CA ARG A 26 4.04 5.08 0.70
C ARG A 26 3.97 4.82 -0.78
N ILE A 27 3.43 3.67 -1.13
CA ILE A 27 3.20 3.30 -2.52
C ILE A 27 1.71 3.34 -2.82
N ASN A 28 1.39 3.52 -4.08
CA ASN A 28 0.02 3.47 -4.56
C ASN A 28 -0.05 2.34 -5.57
N LEU A 29 -0.86 1.33 -5.26
CA LEU A 29 -0.97 0.13 -6.07
C LEU A 29 -2.27 0.14 -6.86
N ALA A 30 -2.18 0.01 -8.18
CA ALA A 30 -3.34 -0.09 -9.05
C ALA A 30 -3.78 -1.55 -9.09
N VAL A 31 -4.92 -1.85 -8.51
CA VAL A 31 -5.48 -3.20 -8.39
C VAL A 31 -6.79 -3.26 -9.15
N ARG A 32 -6.84 -4.06 -10.20
CA ARG A 32 -8.06 -4.22 -10.99
C ARG A 32 -9.05 -5.11 -10.24
N ARG A 33 -10.31 -4.69 -10.21
CA ARG A 33 -11.37 -5.55 -9.66
C ARG A 33 -11.56 -6.77 -10.53
N GLU A 34 -11.97 -7.87 -9.93
CA GLU A 34 -12.10 -9.15 -10.62
C GLU A 34 -13.42 -9.34 -11.35
N PHE A 35 -14.39 -8.46 -11.14
CA PHE A 35 -15.70 -8.55 -11.78
C PHE A 35 -15.90 -7.41 -12.78
N LYS A 36 -16.60 -7.74 -13.86
CA LYS A 36 -16.90 -6.79 -14.93
C LYS A 36 -18.05 -5.86 -14.59
N ASN A 37 -17.95 -4.65 -15.06
CA ASN A 37 -19.10 -3.73 -15.13
C ASN A 37 -20.08 -4.21 -16.21
N SER A 38 -21.27 -3.65 -16.21
CA SER A 38 -22.31 -4.01 -17.19
C SER A 38 -21.88 -3.73 -18.64
N ASP A 39 -20.97 -2.78 -18.87
CA ASP A 39 -20.44 -2.44 -20.18
C ASP A 39 -19.22 -3.27 -20.60
N GLY A 40 -18.82 -4.26 -19.80
CA GLY A 40 -17.67 -5.12 -20.09
C GLY A 40 -16.34 -4.59 -19.62
N THR A 41 -16.28 -3.40 -19.01
CA THR A 41 -15.04 -2.85 -18.46
C THR A 41 -14.80 -3.32 -17.03
N TYR A 42 -13.56 -3.12 -16.53
CA TYR A 42 -13.18 -3.40 -15.16
C TYR A 42 -12.74 -2.11 -14.48
N ASP A 43 -13.22 -1.90 -13.26
CA ASP A 43 -12.72 -0.80 -12.45
C ASP A 43 -11.37 -1.15 -11.84
N THR A 44 -10.60 -0.12 -11.53
CA THR A 44 -9.32 -0.23 -10.85
C THR A 44 -9.38 0.56 -9.57
N ASP A 45 -8.96 -0.07 -8.48
CA ASP A 45 -8.78 0.61 -7.20
C ASP A 45 -7.32 1.01 -7.03
N PHE A 46 -7.10 2.24 -6.59
CA PHE A 46 -5.77 2.75 -6.30
C PHE A 46 -5.59 2.72 -4.79
N LEU A 47 -4.84 1.74 -4.30
CA LEU A 47 -4.74 1.45 -2.88
C LEU A 47 -3.43 1.99 -2.31
N PRO A 48 -3.50 2.90 -1.32
CA PRO A 48 -2.29 3.35 -0.64
C PRO A 48 -1.80 2.28 0.33
N ILE A 49 -0.51 1.95 0.25
CA ILE A 49 0.11 0.96 1.10
C ILE A 49 1.34 1.59 1.73
N THR A 50 1.50 1.44 3.04
CA THR A 50 2.66 1.92 3.76
C THR A 50 3.65 0.77 3.95
N LEU A 51 4.91 1.03 3.63
CA LEU A 51 6.01 0.09 3.79
C LEU A 51 6.99 0.67 4.81
N TRP A 52 7.44 -0.15 5.75
CA TRP A 52 8.41 0.24 6.77
C TRP A 52 9.72 -0.51 6.59
N GLU A 53 10.85 0.16 6.90
CA GLU A 53 12.19 -0.45 6.96
C GLU A 53 12.51 -1.35 5.77
N GLY A 54 12.77 -2.63 6.03
CA GLY A 54 13.18 -3.59 5.00
C GLY A 54 12.20 -3.73 3.84
N ALA A 55 10.89 -3.66 4.09
CA ALA A 55 9.90 -3.72 3.03
C ALA A 55 10.01 -2.50 2.11
N ALA A 56 10.25 -1.32 2.69
CA ALA A 56 10.41 -0.08 1.93
C ALA A 56 11.68 -0.13 1.07
N THR A 57 12.81 -0.52 1.66
CA THR A 57 14.08 -0.58 0.94
C THR A 57 14.09 -1.65 -0.14
N THR A 58 13.49 -2.81 0.12
CA THR A 58 13.36 -3.87 -0.88
C THR A 58 12.53 -3.40 -2.07
N CYS A 59 11.42 -2.74 -1.79
CA CYS A 59 10.55 -2.22 -2.85
C CYS A 59 11.30 -1.18 -3.71
N LYS A 60 12.02 -0.27 -3.07
CA LYS A 60 12.83 0.72 -3.79
C LYS A 60 13.88 0.08 -4.67
N GLU A 61 14.54 -0.97 -4.19
CA GLU A 61 15.63 -1.61 -4.90
C GLU A 61 15.16 -2.37 -6.14
N TYR A 62 14.04 -3.10 -6.03
CA TYR A 62 13.61 -4.03 -7.08
C TYR A 62 12.42 -3.56 -7.89
N CYS A 63 11.73 -2.51 -7.48
CA CYS A 63 10.48 -2.08 -8.12
C CYS A 63 10.57 -0.64 -8.61
N ARG A 64 9.78 -0.35 -9.64
CA ARG A 64 9.67 1.00 -10.21
C ARG A 64 8.24 1.22 -10.69
N LYS A 65 7.95 2.44 -11.11
CA LYS A 65 6.65 2.77 -11.72
C LYS A 65 6.31 1.75 -12.80
N GLY A 66 5.12 1.18 -12.71
CA GLY A 66 4.62 0.19 -13.64
C GLY A 66 4.96 -1.25 -13.30
N SER A 67 5.81 -1.51 -12.31
CA SER A 67 6.15 -2.87 -11.89
C SER A 67 4.91 -3.61 -11.41
N LEU A 68 4.74 -4.84 -11.88
CA LEU A 68 3.69 -5.74 -11.41
C LEU A 68 4.22 -6.52 -10.20
N ILE A 69 3.56 -6.37 -9.08
CA ILE A 69 3.99 -6.99 -7.83
C ILE A 69 2.84 -7.71 -7.15
N SER A 70 3.19 -8.71 -6.34
CA SER A 70 2.29 -9.22 -5.32
C SER A 70 2.78 -8.76 -3.97
N ILE A 71 1.87 -8.42 -3.09
CA ILE A 71 2.22 -7.94 -1.77
C ILE A 71 1.31 -8.55 -0.71
N LYS A 72 1.94 -9.09 0.34
CA LYS A 72 1.23 -9.53 1.53
C LYS A 72 1.19 -8.37 2.50
N CYS A 73 -0.01 -8.01 2.93
CA CYS A 73 -0.25 -6.88 3.82
C CYS A 73 -1.04 -7.32 5.04
N ARG A 74 -1.14 -6.42 5.99
CA ARG A 74 -2.10 -6.47 7.09
C ARG A 74 -2.82 -5.15 7.20
N LEU A 75 -3.99 -5.16 7.82
CA LEU A 75 -4.69 -3.94 8.15
C LEU A 75 -4.29 -3.50 9.56
N GLN A 76 -4.14 -2.21 9.75
CA GLN A 76 -3.82 -1.63 11.05
C GLN A 76 -4.71 -0.43 11.29
N LYS A 77 -5.41 -0.44 12.42
CA LYS A 77 -6.20 0.71 12.84
C LYS A 77 -5.30 1.68 13.58
N ASN A 78 -5.32 2.92 13.17
CA ASN A 78 -4.66 4.02 13.85
C ASN A 78 -5.70 4.99 14.35
N SER A 79 -5.47 5.56 15.52
CA SER A 79 -6.34 6.59 16.09
C SER A 79 -5.49 7.72 16.63
N TRP A 80 -6.01 8.94 16.52
CA TRP A 80 -5.34 10.13 17.03
C TRP A 80 -6.38 11.14 17.48
N GLU A 81 -5.97 12.00 18.39
CA GLU A 81 -6.81 13.07 18.88
C GLU A 81 -6.49 14.35 18.10
N SER A 82 -7.55 15.01 17.59
CA SER A 82 -7.40 16.29 16.92
C SER A 82 -7.18 17.40 17.94
N PRO A 83 -6.71 18.60 17.50
CA PRO A 83 -6.58 19.76 18.39
C PRO A 83 -7.88 20.14 19.08
N GLU A 84 -9.04 19.81 18.50
CA GLU A 84 -10.35 20.08 19.10
C GLU A 84 -10.79 18.99 20.07
N GLY A 85 -9.94 18.01 20.36
CA GLY A 85 -10.27 16.93 21.29
C GLY A 85 -11.08 15.79 20.69
N LYS A 86 -11.27 15.75 19.37
CA LYS A 86 -11.97 14.66 18.68
C LYS A 86 -11.03 13.51 18.38
N MET A 87 -11.50 12.30 18.63
CA MET A 87 -10.78 11.10 18.18
C MET A 87 -11.06 10.83 16.72
N ASN A 88 -10.00 10.61 15.97
CA ASN A 88 -10.07 10.23 14.56
C ASN A 88 -9.47 8.85 14.37
N TYR A 89 -9.90 8.17 13.33
CA TYR A 89 -9.45 6.81 13.03
C TYR A 89 -9.09 6.69 11.55
N SER A 90 -8.13 5.85 11.27
CA SER A 90 -7.88 5.36 9.92
C SER A 90 -7.61 3.87 9.98
N VAL A 91 -7.89 3.17 8.88
CA VAL A 91 -7.47 1.79 8.68
C VAL A 91 -6.46 1.83 7.57
N ASP A 92 -5.22 1.49 7.89
CA ASP A 92 -4.11 1.55 6.96
C ASP A 92 -3.74 0.15 6.49
N ILE A 93 -3.27 0.06 5.24
CA ILE A 93 -2.73 -1.16 4.68
C ILE A 93 -1.23 -1.09 4.85
N ILE A 94 -0.67 -2.03 5.62
CA ILE A 94 0.76 -2.11 5.89
C ILE A 94 1.33 -3.29 5.10
N GLY A 95 2.24 -2.99 4.17
CA GLY A 95 2.89 -4.02 3.37
C GLY A 95 4.00 -4.71 4.16
N GLU A 96 4.02 -6.03 4.11
CA GLU A 96 4.98 -6.84 4.86
C GLU A 96 5.96 -7.57 3.96
N LYS A 97 5.48 -8.14 2.86
CA LYS A 97 6.33 -8.90 1.96
C LYS A 97 5.93 -8.65 0.51
N ILE A 98 6.92 -8.33 -0.31
CA ILE A 98 6.73 -8.00 -1.72
C ILE A 98 7.44 -9.02 -2.58
N SER A 99 6.78 -9.40 -3.68
CA SER A 99 7.39 -10.25 -4.71
C SER A 99 7.11 -9.66 -6.08
N LEU A 100 8.15 -9.61 -6.91
CA LEU A 100 7.99 -9.26 -8.32
C LEU A 100 7.35 -10.42 -9.06
N ILE A 101 6.45 -10.09 -9.95
CA ILE A 101 5.80 -11.07 -10.81
C ILE A 101 6.42 -11.01 -12.21
#